data_4d4c5e9e1229d0423c70330295926894
#
_entry.id   4d4c5e9e1229d0423c70330295926894
#
_cell.length_a   1.000
_cell.length_b   1.000
_cell.length_c   1.000
_cell.angle_alpha   90.00
_cell.angle_beta   90.00
_cell.angle_gamma   90.00
#
_symmetry.space_group_name_H-M   'P 1'
#
loop_
_entity.id
_entity.type
_entity.pdbx_description
1 polymer ?
#
loop_
_entity_poly.entity_id
_entity_poly.type
_entity_poly.pdbx_seq_one_letter_code
_entity_poly.pdbx_strand_id
1 'polypeptide(L)'
;MRPILVSYLLTVSFAAIASPAPMDSTAEFRAAGSLAMQGDMKSALSHLTRVQLKELKDDRQRSVATCMRERFVEKKAPPIAADIDPWAGRVLSAYRRYWTRTMLGTQAATAGERELAATLALMVTLPQGAGPAPGLDVLEPLLIAKLEARGYHALFGITAPLREFMLWRKQTDETYDIDLPEGREPVHVAMMDDFVSLGWLGYAICDYHHTGGWATPERLFAVRSAYDLDSESFKVSYLAHEGQHFADYRRFPGLAQPDLEYRAKLVEISKARTSLFDLLDAFDADGADSRETPHPWADRQVIKNLSEKLLKGEKPSAAMLKRFSVEQLNAAAVELLAEDTRQRAPKATKT
;
A
#
# COMPACT_ATOMS: atom_id res chain seq x y z
N MET A 1 -38.09 31.42 76.37
CA MET A 1 -38.06 30.78 75.07
C MET A 1 -36.76 31.21 74.33
N ARG A 2 -35.80 30.35 74.21
CA ARG A 2 -34.52 30.63 73.48
C ARG A 2 -34.65 30.01 72.12
N PRO A 3 -34.22 30.66 70.98
CA PRO A 3 -34.23 30.07 69.69
C PRO A 3 -32.98 29.21 69.52
N ILE A 4 -33.19 28.01 68.95
CA ILE A 4 -32.13 27.04 68.56
C ILE A 4 -31.64 27.46 67.15
N LEU A 5 -30.32 27.79 67.05
CA LEU A 5 -29.65 27.99 65.76
C LEU A 5 -29.24 26.60 65.23
N VAL A 6 -29.76 26.21 64.08
CA VAL A 6 -29.34 25.04 63.32
C VAL A 6 -28.29 25.51 62.31
N SER A 7 -27.01 25.12 62.54
CA SER A 7 -25.91 25.33 61.56
C SER A 7 -25.95 24.24 60.51
N TYR A 8 -26.19 24.59 59.23
CA TYR A 8 -25.97 23.69 58.11
C TYR A 8 -24.51 23.73 57.69
N LEU A 9 -23.79 22.60 57.89
CA LEU A 9 -22.48 22.36 57.26
C LEU A 9 -22.70 21.98 55.79
N LEU A 10 -22.31 22.88 54.87
CA LEU A 10 -22.16 22.55 53.46
C LEU A 10 -20.86 21.77 53.26
N THR A 11 -20.94 20.47 53.04
CA THR A 11 -19.82 19.67 52.52
C THR A 11 -19.65 19.91 51.04
N VAL A 12 -18.61 20.66 50.64
CA VAL A 12 -18.22 20.81 49.24
C VAL A 12 -17.42 19.57 48.86
N SER A 13 -18.05 18.66 48.10
CA SER A 13 -17.34 17.53 47.50
C SER A 13 -16.52 18.04 46.32
N PHE A 14 -15.20 18.08 46.47
CA PHE A 14 -14.31 18.24 45.34
C PHE A 14 -14.35 16.94 44.52
N ALA A 15 -15.00 16.96 43.35
CA ALA A 15 -14.83 15.93 42.32
C ALA A 15 -13.39 16.00 41.85
N ALA A 16 -12.62 14.94 42.14
CA ALA A 16 -11.28 14.79 41.55
C ALA A 16 -11.41 14.77 40.03
N ILE A 17 -10.93 15.79 39.37
CA ILE A 17 -10.76 15.80 37.91
C ILE A 17 -9.76 14.71 37.62
N ALA A 18 -10.22 13.59 37.07
CA ALA A 18 -9.33 12.52 36.60
C ALA A 18 -8.33 13.14 35.62
N SER A 19 -7.03 13.01 35.92
CA SER A 19 -5.99 13.38 34.99
C SER A 19 -6.22 12.62 33.69
N PRO A 20 -6.16 13.27 32.52
CA PRO A 20 -6.25 12.56 31.25
C PRO A 20 -5.18 11.45 31.22
N ALA A 21 -5.56 10.27 30.76
CA ALA A 21 -4.63 9.15 30.58
C ALA A 21 -3.41 9.63 29.79
N PRO A 22 -2.20 9.16 30.14
CA PRO A 22 -1.00 9.56 29.41
C PRO A 22 -1.20 9.24 27.92
N MET A 23 -0.98 10.23 27.07
CA MET A 23 -1.09 10.07 25.62
C MET A 23 0.00 9.11 25.14
N ASP A 24 -0.37 8.01 24.46
CA ASP A 24 0.57 7.10 23.86
C ASP A 24 1.10 7.69 22.53
N SER A 25 2.30 8.25 22.58
CA SER A 25 2.97 8.85 21.42
C SER A 25 3.15 7.86 20.25
N THR A 26 3.27 6.56 20.54
CA THR A 26 3.37 5.53 19.50
C THR A 26 2.01 5.32 18.81
N ALA A 27 0.91 5.33 19.56
CA ALA A 27 -0.43 5.25 18.99
C ALA A 27 -0.76 6.50 18.16
N GLU A 28 -0.41 7.69 18.65
CA GLU A 28 -0.58 8.95 17.93
C GLU A 28 0.26 8.99 16.62
N PHE A 29 1.51 8.50 16.66
CA PHE A 29 2.35 8.39 15.46
C PHE A 29 1.74 7.43 14.43
N ARG A 30 1.24 6.26 14.85
CA ARG A 30 0.57 5.31 13.94
C ARG A 30 -0.68 5.89 13.34
N ALA A 31 -1.51 6.57 14.13
CA ALA A 31 -2.72 7.24 13.63
C ALA A 31 -2.38 8.33 12.61
N ALA A 32 -1.36 9.15 12.88
CA ALA A 32 -0.87 10.15 11.92
C ALA A 32 -0.40 9.51 10.62
N GLY A 33 0.38 8.41 10.70
CA GLY A 33 0.84 7.66 9.53
C GLY A 33 -0.30 7.09 8.70
N SER A 34 -1.28 6.45 9.34
CA SER A 34 -2.46 5.89 8.66
C SER A 34 -3.26 6.94 7.90
N LEU A 35 -3.51 8.10 8.50
CA LEU A 35 -4.22 9.20 7.85
C LEU A 35 -3.40 9.82 6.70
N ALA A 36 -2.09 9.98 6.89
CA ALA A 36 -1.21 10.47 5.83
C ALA A 36 -1.18 9.54 4.61
N MET A 37 -1.20 8.22 4.84
CA MET A 37 -1.29 7.22 3.77
C MET A 37 -2.64 7.22 3.04
N GLN A 38 -3.68 7.82 3.61
CA GLN A 38 -4.97 8.05 2.96
C GLN A 38 -5.03 9.41 2.24
N GLY A 39 -3.95 10.18 2.24
CA GLY A 39 -3.89 11.53 1.67
C GLY A 39 -4.50 12.60 2.58
N ASP A 40 -4.92 12.29 3.80
CA ASP A 40 -5.46 13.25 4.77
C ASP A 40 -4.36 13.75 5.73
N MET A 41 -3.45 14.54 5.20
CA MET A 41 -2.39 15.15 6.00
C MET A 41 -2.94 16.17 7.00
N LYS A 42 -4.07 16.83 6.70
CA LYS A 42 -4.70 17.76 7.62
C LYS A 42 -5.08 17.09 8.94
N SER A 43 -5.74 15.95 8.89
CA SER A 43 -6.09 15.15 10.07
C SER A 43 -4.84 14.50 10.69
N ALA A 44 -3.92 14.00 9.88
CA ALA A 44 -2.65 13.42 10.33
C ALA A 44 -1.85 14.38 11.22
N LEU A 45 -1.77 15.67 10.87
CA LEU A 45 -1.07 16.68 11.65
C LEU A 45 -1.68 16.89 13.05
N SER A 46 -2.99 16.72 13.22
CA SER A 46 -3.62 16.81 14.53
C SER A 46 -3.13 15.73 15.49
N HIS A 47 -2.85 14.53 14.99
CA HIS A 47 -2.23 13.45 15.75
C HIS A 47 -0.73 13.72 15.93
N LEU A 48 -0.03 14.09 14.86
CA LEU A 48 1.41 14.32 14.89
C LEU A 48 1.81 15.43 15.89
N THR A 49 0.99 16.45 16.10
CA THR A 49 1.26 17.51 17.09
C THR A 49 1.25 16.98 18.53
N ARG A 50 0.53 15.89 18.81
CA ARG A 50 0.48 15.25 20.13
C ARG A 50 1.65 14.28 20.39
N VAL A 51 2.36 13.87 19.33
CA VAL A 51 3.53 12.98 19.45
C VAL A 51 4.66 13.68 20.20
N GLN A 52 5.13 13.11 21.28
CA GLN A 52 6.36 13.51 21.96
C GLN A 52 7.52 12.67 21.44
N LEU A 53 8.43 13.28 20.66
CA LEU A 53 9.53 12.55 19.99
C LEU A 53 10.39 11.71 20.95
N LYS A 54 10.62 12.21 22.18
CA LYS A 54 11.40 11.50 23.21
C LYS A 54 10.74 10.19 23.70
N GLU A 55 9.43 10.03 23.49
CA GLU A 55 8.67 8.85 23.90
C GLU A 55 8.63 7.77 22.82
N LEU A 56 8.94 8.14 21.56
CA LEU A 56 9.11 7.16 20.50
C LEU A 56 10.39 6.37 20.71
N LYS A 57 10.28 5.05 20.83
CA LYS A 57 11.43 4.16 21.09
C LYS A 57 12.29 3.93 19.84
N ASP A 58 11.69 3.99 18.67
CA ASP A 58 12.32 3.73 17.39
C ASP A 58 12.87 5.04 16.79
N ASP A 59 14.16 5.07 16.48
CA ASP A 59 14.86 6.20 15.85
C ASP A 59 14.28 6.55 14.49
N ARG A 60 13.86 5.54 13.73
CA ARG A 60 13.22 5.74 12.43
C ARG A 60 11.88 6.47 12.57
N GLN A 61 11.05 6.09 13.55
CA GLN A 61 9.80 6.79 13.86
C GLN A 61 10.06 8.26 14.26
N ARG A 62 11.08 8.52 15.09
CA ARG A 62 11.47 9.89 15.46
C ARG A 62 11.87 10.72 14.25
N SER A 63 12.69 10.15 13.38
CA SER A 63 13.16 10.80 12.15
C SER A 63 11.99 11.12 11.22
N VAL A 64 11.07 10.18 11.03
CA VAL A 64 9.88 10.37 10.18
C VAL A 64 8.93 11.43 10.77
N ALA A 65 8.63 11.38 12.06
CA ALA A 65 7.79 12.39 12.72
C ALA A 65 8.39 13.80 12.60
N THR A 66 9.71 13.91 12.71
CA THR A 66 10.43 15.19 12.50
C THR A 66 10.30 15.66 11.06
N CYS A 67 10.58 14.78 10.10
CA CYS A 67 10.50 15.09 8.68
C CYS A 67 9.07 15.52 8.28
N MET A 68 8.03 14.83 8.74
CA MET A 68 6.65 15.21 8.45
C MET A 68 6.32 16.60 9.01
N ARG A 69 6.79 16.93 10.21
CA ARG A 69 6.61 18.28 10.80
C ARG A 69 7.32 19.35 9.97
N GLU A 70 8.57 19.13 9.62
CA GLU A 70 9.33 20.07 8.78
C GLU A 70 8.62 20.32 7.44
N ARG A 71 8.16 19.23 6.79
CA ARG A 71 7.53 19.30 5.47
C ARG A 71 6.17 19.99 5.47
N PHE A 72 5.30 19.62 6.39
CA PHE A 72 3.89 20.03 6.36
C PHE A 72 3.51 21.13 7.37
N VAL A 73 4.21 21.24 8.49
CA VAL A 73 3.99 22.31 9.49
C VAL A 73 4.90 23.51 9.21
N GLU A 74 6.20 23.27 9.10
CA GLU A 74 7.19 24.31 8.86
C GLU A 74 7.29 24.70 7.37
N LYS A 75 6.61 23.93 6.49
CA LYS A 75 6.56 24.16 5.03
C LYS A 75 7.93 24.16 4.36
N LYS A 76 8.86 23.39 4.90
CA LYS A 76 10.18 23.19 4.32
C LYS A 76 10.07 22.16 3.19
N ALA A 77 10.06 22.63 1.94
CA ALA A 77 10.10 21.72 0.80
C ALA A 77 11.43 20.92 0.83
N PRO A 78 11.37 19.57 0.65
CA PRO A 78 12.60 18.80 0.55
C PRO A 78 13.40 19.28 -0.68
N PRO A 79 14.72 19.44 -0.54
CA PRO A 79 15.56 19.89 -1.65
C PRO A 79 15.48 18.91 -2.82
N ILE A 80 15.67 19.44 -4.03
CA ILE A 80 16.01 18.62 -5.19
C ILE A 80 17.51 18.38 -5.13
N ALA A 81 17.94 17.13 -5.14
CA ALA A 81 19.37 16.81 -5.09
C ALA A 81 20.09 17.39 -6.32
N ALA A 82 21.34 17.83 -6.12
CA ALA A 82 22.10 18.56 -7.14
C ALA A 82 22.42 17.73 -8.40
N ASP A 83 22.40 16.40 -8.28
CA ASP A 83 22.63 15.45 -9.36
C ASP A 83 21.38 15.14 -10.19
N ILE A 84 20.23 15.74 -9.85
CA ILE A 84 18.99 15.58 -10.59
C ILE A 84 18.93 16.59 -11.73
N ASP A 85 18.59 16.10 -12.94
CA ASP A 85 18.36 16.98 -14.08
C ASP A 85 17.41 18.14 -13.70
N PRO A 86 17.76 19.41 -13.97
CA PRO A 86 16.97 20.56 -13.55
C PRO A 86 15.53 20.56 -14.10
N TRP A 87 15.31 19.99 -15.29
CA TRP A 87 13.98 19.88 -15.85
C TRP A 87 13.14 18.81 -15.11
N ALA A 88 13.72 17.64 -14.84
CA ALA A 88 13.08 16.58 -14.04
C ALA A 88 12.76 17.08 -12.62
N GLY A 89 13.68 17.83 -12.02
CA GLY A 89 13.47 18.48 -10.72
C GLY A 89 12.29 19.47 -10.71
N ARG A 90 12.06 20.21 -11.82
CA ARG A 90 10.87 21.08 -11.94
C ARG A 90 9.57 20.28 -12.02
N VAL A 91 9.55 19.17 -12.76
CA VAL A 91 8.38 18.26 -12.79
C VAL A 91 8.08 17.76 -11.37
N LEU A 92 9.08 17.23 -10.66
CA LEU A 92 8.94 16.77 -9.29
C LEU A 92 8.44 17.86 -8.34
N SER A 93 8.95 19.07 -8.48
CA SER A 93 8.52 20.23 -7.66
C SER A 93 7.05 20.60 -7.91
N ALA A 94 6.56 20.46 -9.16
CA ALA A 94 5.16 20.69 -9.48
C ALA A 94 4.25 19.66 -8.79
N TYR A 95 4.60 18.35 -8.85
CA TYR A 95 3.88 17.30 -8.14
C TYR A 95 3.92 17.47 -6.63
N ARG A 96 5.06 17.74 -6.01
CA ARG A 96 5.20 17.98 -4.57
C ARG A 96 4.31 19.13 -4.09
N ARG A 97 4.18 20.22 -4.88
CA ARG A 97 3.28 21.34 -4.58
C ARG A 97 1.81 20.93 -4.65
N TYR A 98 1.43 20.17 -5.67
CA TYR A 98 0.09 19.60 -5.83
C TYR A 98 -0.25 18.69 -4.63
N TRP A 99 0.60 17.72 -4.31
CA TRP A 99 0.40 16.81 -3.19
C TRP A 99 0.24 17.56 -1.86
N THR A 100 1.16 18.48 -1.57
CA THR A 100 1.12 19.23 -0.31
C THR A 100 -0.19 19.98 -0.14
N ARG A 101 -0.64 20.72 -1.16
CA ARG A 101 -1.84 21.54 -1.07
C ARG A 101 -3.11 20.69 -0.97
N THR A 102 -3.18 19.60 -1.72
CA THR A 102 -4.34 18.72 -1.72
C THR A 102 -4.44 17.95 -0.41
N MET A 103 -3.35 17.35 0.07
CA MET A 103 -3.34 16.61 1.33
C MET A 103 -3.63 17.49 2.56
N LEU A 104 -3.20 18.76 2.54
CA LEU A 104 -3.52 19.73 3.60
C LEU A 104 -4.95 20.30 3.49
N GLY A 105 -5.70 19.94 2.45
CA GLY A 105 -7.05 20.45 2.20
C GLY A 105 -7.10 21.96 1.88
N THR A 106 -5.95 22.56 1.52
CA THR A 106 -5.86 23.98 1.12
C THR A 106 -6.28 24.20 -0.34
N GLN A 107 -6.39 23.10 -1.10
CA GLN A 107 -6.84 23.08 -2.49
C GLN A 107 -7.64 21.81 -2.75
N ALA A 108 -8.77 21.91 -3.43
CA ALA A 108 -9.52 20.75 -3.88
C ALA A 108 -8.74 19.96 -4.95
N ALA A 109 -8.80 18.62 -4.92
CA ALA A 109 -8.04 17.76 -5.83
C ALA A 109 -8.20 18.14 -7.31
N THR A 110 -9.45 18.34 -7.77
CA THR A 110 -9.75 18.72 -9.16
C THR A 110 -9.18 20.09 -9.56
N ALA A 111 -9.13 21.04 -8.63
CA ALA A 111 -8.50 22.34 -8.87
C ALA A 111 -6.97 22.21 -8.91
N GLY A 112 -6.43 21.39 -8.02
CA GLY A 112 -4.99 21.06 -7.96
C GLY A 112 -4.51 20.36 -9.23
N GLU A 113 -5.28 19.40 -9.75
CA GLU A 113 -4.96 18.72 -11.01
C GLU A 113 -4.96 19.67 -12.20
N ARG A 114 -5.90 20.62 -12.26
CA ARG A 114 -5.91 21.64 -13.34
C ARG A 114 -4.69 22.55 -13.25
N GLU A 115 -4.28 22.99 -12.05
CA GLU A 115 -3.09 23.81 -11.86
C GLU A 115 -1.80 23.02 -12.21
N LEU A 116 -1.75 21.75 -11.81
CA LEU A 116 -0.65 20.84 -12.16
C LEU A 116 -0.55 20.69 -13.68
N ALA A 117 -1.66 20.36 -14.35
CA ALA A 117 -1.70 20.24 -15.80
C ALA A 117 -1.25 21.52 -16.51
N ALA A 118 -1.74 22.69 -16.09
CA ALA A 118 -1.32 23.98 -16.66
C ALA A 118 0.18 24.22 -16.46
N THR A 119 0.73 23.86 -15.29
CA THR A 119 2.17 24.00 -15.00
C THR A 119 3.00 23.08 -15.89
N LEU A 120 2.58 21.81 -16.05
CA LEU A 120 3.31 20.81 -16.84
C LEU A 120 3.20 21.07 -18.35
N ALA A 121 2.08 21.62 -18.82
CA ALA A 121 1.90 22.01 -20.24
C ALA A 121 2.96 23.02 -20.69
N LEU A 122 3.43 23.90 -19.81
CA LEU A 122 4.51 24.84 -20.11
C LEU A 122 5.90 24.18 -20.25
N MET A 123 6.02 22.92 -19.85
CA MET A 123 7.29 22.18 -19.86
C MET A 123 7.44 21.25 -21.07
N VAL A 124 6.39 21.06 -21.88
CA VAL A 124 6.38 20.17 -23.03
C VAL A 124 5.97 20.91 -24.32
N THR A 125 6.32 20.33 -25.46
CA THR A 125 5.77 20.78 -26.75
C THR A 125 4.48 20.03 -26.98
N LEU A 126 3.37 20.74 -27.05
CA LEU A 126 2.07 20.14 -27.27
C LEU A 126 1.90 19.71 -28.73
N PRO A 127 1.23 18.58 -29.00
CA PRO A 127 0.90 18.17 -30.34
C PRO A 127 -0.11 19.15 -31.00
N GLN A 128 -0.12 19.20 -32.31
CA GLN A 128 -1.06 20.02 -33.05
C GLN A 128 -2.50 19.57 -32.75
N GLY A 129 -3.38 20.50 -32.37
CA GLY A 129 -4.76 20.20 -31.96
C GLY A 129 -4.97 19.86 -30.48
N ALA A 130 -3.95 19.77 -29.69
CA ALA A 130 -4.10 19.76 -28.23
C ALA A 130 -4.69 21.10 -27.81
N GLY A 131 -5.90 21.13 -27.28
CA GLY A 131 -6.57 22.36 -26.87
C GLY A 131 -5.73 23.24 -25.90
N PRO A 132 -6.23 24.44 -25.55
CA PRO A 132 -5.46 25.40 -24.76
C PRO A 132 -5.18 24.96 -23.31
N ALA A 133 -5.84 23.91 -22.82
CA ALA A 133 -5.67 23.35 -21.49
C ALA A 133 -5.74 21.81 -21.54
N PRO A 134 -4.67 21.14 -22.00
CA PRO A 134 -4.66 19.67 -22.09
C PRO A 134 -4.73 19.07 -20.66
N GLY A 135 -5.47 17.96 -20.53
CA GLY A 135 -5.50 17.17 -19.31
C GLY A 135 -4.17 16.44 -19.05
N LEU A 136 -3.99 15.94 -17.84
CA LEU A 136 -2.79 15.18 -17.45
C LEU A 136 -2.58 13.96 -18.34
N ASP A 137 -3.65 13.26 -18.73
CA ASP A 137 -3.59 12.07 -19.59
C ASP A 137 -2.95 12.35 -20.96
N VAL A 138 -3.05 13.59 -21.47
CA VAL A 138 -2.38 14.03 -22.71
C VAL A 138 -0.91 14.40 -22.44
N LEU A 139 -0.61 14.92 -21.26
CA LEU A 139 0.71 15.41 -20.91
C LEU A 139 1.65 14.29 -20.46
N GLU A 140 1.14 13.29 -19.73
CA GLU A 140 1.93 12.22 -19.14
C GLU A 140 2.79 11.45 -20.16
N PRO A 141 2.30 11.02 -21.34
CA PRO A 141 3.16 10.40 -22.36
C PRO A 141 4.29 11.30 -22.87
N LEU A 142 4.04 12.61 -22.98
CA LEU A 142 5.04 13.60 -23.41
C LEU A 142 6.12 13.82 -22.33
N LEU A 143 5.71 13.78 -21.06
CA LEU A 143 6.62 13.88 -19.92
C LEU A 143 7.50 12.63 -19.81
N ILE A 144 6.90 11.42 -19.99
CA ILE A 144 7.65 10.15 -20.00
C ILE A 144 8.74 10.21 -21.06
N ALA A 145 8.41 10.49 -22.32
CA ALA A 145 9.40 10.56 -23.39
C ALA A 145 10.54 11.57 -23.12
N LYS A 146 10.22 12.72 -22.47
CA LYS A 146 11.24 13.69 -22.09
C LYS A 146 12.10 13.26 -20.91
N LEU A 147 11.55 12.48 -19.97
CA LEU A 147 12.30 11.92 -18.84
C LEU A 147 13.22 10.80 -19.35
N GLU A 148 12.72 9.91 -20.20
CA GLU A 148 13.52 8.84 -20.81
C GLU A 148 14.71 9.38 -21.61
N ALA A 149 14.50 10.43 -22.40
CA ALA A 149 15.58 11.14 -23.12
C ALA A 149 16.65 11.74 -22.17
N ARG A 150 16.38 11.79 -20.85
CA ARG A 150 17.29 12.26 -19.80
C ARG A 150 17.82 11.15 -18.91
N GLY A 151 17.56 9.88 -19.28
CA GLY A 151 18.01 8.71 -18.52
C GLY A 151 17.18 8.41 -17.27
N TYR A 152 15.91 8.83 -17.23
CA TYR A 152 14.97 8.50 -16.16
C TYR A 152 13.86 7.59 -16.67
N HIS A 153 13.35 6.75 -15.78
CA HIS A 153 12.08 6.06 -15.94
C HIS A 153 11.04 6.72 -15.04
N ALA A 154 9.79 6.69 -15.43
CA ALA A 154 8.73 7.33 -14.65
C ALA A 154 7.41 6.54 -14.70
N LEU A 155 6.67 6.58 -13.60
CA LEU A 155 5.28 6.21 -13.52
C LEU A 155 4.44 7.45 -13.22
N PHE A 156 3.43 7.67 -14.06
CA PHE A 156 2.37 8.65 -13.85
C PHE A 156 1.03 7.92 -13.68
N GLY A 157 -0.04 8.66 -13.46
CA GLY A 157 -1.39 8.16 -13.35
C GLY A 157 -2.06 8.51 -12.03
N ILE A 158 -2.84 7.60 -11.47
CA ILE A 158 -3.58 7.79 -10.22
C ILE A 158 -3.31 6.61 -9.30
N THR A 159 -2.75 6.91 -8.13
CA THR A 159 -2.82 6.04 -6.96
C THR A 159 -3.76 6.75 -5.98
N ALA A 160 -5.00 6.25 -5.88
CA ALA A 160 -6.04 6.95 -5.13
C ALA A 160 -5.56 7.36 -3.72
N PRO A 161 -5.85 8.59 -3.25
CA PRO A 161 -6.75 9.58 -3.89
C PRO A 161 -6.04 10.64 -4.76
N LEU A 162 -4.74 10.51 -5.04
CA LEU A 162 -3.94 11.56 -5.68
C LEU A 162 -3.33 11.10 -7.02
N ARG A 163 -2.96 12.08 -7.86
CA ARG A 163 -2.11 11.82 -9.02
C ARG A 163 -0.74 11.37 -8.57
N GLU A 164 -0.23 10.35 -9.27
CA GLU A 164 1.05 9.71 -8.97
C GLU A 164 2.18 10.27 -9.82
N PHE A 165 3.38 10.32 -9.25
CA PHE A 165 4.62 10.55 -9.96
C PHE A 165 5.77 9.82 -9.26
N MET A 166 6.11 8.64 -9.73
CA MET A 166 7.34 7.95 -9.36
C MET A 166 8.42 8.22 -10.41
N LEU A 167 9.66 8.36 -9.97
CA LEU A 167 10.81 8.67 -10.82
C LEU A 167 12.03 7.91 -10.35
N TRP A 168 12.68 7.16 -11.24
CA TRP A 168 13.87 6.38 -10.92
C TRP A 168 14.87 6.40 -12.08
N ARG A 169 16.15 6.04 -11.80
CA ARG A 169 17.24 6.10 -12.79
C ARG A 169 17.63 4.74 -13.34
N LYS A 170 17.48 3.68 -12.56
CA LYS A 170 17.96 2.35 -12.96
C LYS A 170 16.79 1.38 -13.05
N GLN A 171 16.75 0.64 -14.13
CA GLN A 171 15.82 -0.45 -14.33
C GLN A 171 16.51 -1.59 -15.03
N THR A 172 16.32 -2.80 -14.54
CA THR A 172 16.74 -4.04 -15.20
C THR A 172 15.53 -4.93 -15.42
N ASP A 173 15.47 -5.55 -16.59
CA ASP A 173 14.40 -6.49 -16.92
C ASP A 173 14.89 -7.92 -16.64
N GLU A 174 14.17 -8.60 -15.75
CA GLU A 174 14.47 -9.97 -15.33
C GLU A 174 13.30 -10.89 -15.68
N THR A 175 13.57 -12.17 -15.91
CA THR A 175 12.54 -13.18 -16.12
C THR A 175 12.74 -14.30 -15.12
N TYR A 176 11.68 -14.61 -14.38
CA TYR A 176 11.65 -15.69 -13.40
C TYR A 176 10.71 -16.79 -13.89
N ASP A 177 11.20 -18.03 -13.99
CA ASP A 177 10.37 -19.19 -14.22
C ASP A 177 9.81 -19.70 -12.89
N ILE A 178 8.54 -19.47 -12.64
CA ILE A 178 7.89 -19.81 -11.38
C ILE A 178 7.14 -21.15 -11.51
N ASP A 179 7.56 -22.13 -10.72
CA ASP A 179 6.82 -23.40 -10.62
C ASP A 179 5.60 -23.17 -9.71
N LEU A 180 4.41 -23.02 -10.30
CA LEU A 180 3.14 -22.95 -9.59
C LEU A 180 2.54 -24.34 -9.42
N PRO A 181 1.60 -24.57 -8.47
CA PRO A 181 0.95 -25.88 -8.30
C PRO A 181 0.27 -26.42 -9.57
N GLU A 182 -0.17 -25.54 -10.45
CA GLU A 182 -0.91 -25.88 -11.67
C GLU A 182 -0.10 -25.72 -12.97
N GLY A 183 1.20 -25.48 -12.90
CA GLY A 183 2.09 -25.37 -14.05
C GLY A 183 3.18 -24.31 -13.89
N ARG A 184 4.07 -24.23 -14.85
CA ARG A 184 5.17 -23.24 -14.85
C ARG A 184 4.70 -21.93 -15.48
N GLU A 185 5.08 -20.82 -14.86
CA GLU A 185 4.74 -19.47 -15.30
C GLU A 185 6.01 -18.61 -15.45
N PRO A 186 6.33 -18.12 -16.66
CA PRO A 186 7.36 -17.11 -16.84
C PRO A 186 6.83 -15.74 -16.39
N VAL A 187 7.51 -15.13 -15.43
CA VAL A 187 7.16 -13.81 -14.87
C VAL A 187 8.22 -12.81 -15.25
N HIS A 188 7.84 -11.79 -16.03
CA HIS A 188 8.72 -10.69 -16.41
C HIS A 188 8.66 -9.60 -15.34
N VAL A 189 9.80 -9.20 -14.81
CA VAL A 189 9.92 -8.21 -13.73
C VAL A 189 10.83 -7.08 -14.15
N ALA A 190 10.32 -5.85 -14.13
CA ALA A 190 11.13 -4.64 -14.17
C ALA A 190 11.60 -4.32 -12.74
N MET A 191 12.87 -4.58 -12.46
CA MET A 191 13.51 -4.25 -11.19
C MET A 191 13.94 -2.78 -11.20
N MET A 192 13.25 -1.95 -10.42
CA MET A 192 13.47 -0.50 -10.36
C MET A 192 14.38 -0.14 -9.19
N ASP A 193 15.36 0.74 -9.43
CA ASP A 193 16.34 1.15 -8.43
C ASP A 193 16.71 2.62 -8.61
N ASP A 194 17.44 3.19 -7.63
CA ASP A 194 17.90 4.58 -7.65
C ASP A 194 16.74 5.58 -7.82
N PHE A 195 15.77 5.48 -6.89
CA PHE A 195 14.59 6.33 -6.92
C PHE A 195 14.89 7.79 -6.55
N VAL A 196 14.35 8.70 -7.33
CA VAL A 196 14.30 10.15 -7.07
C VAL A 196 12.99 10.51 -6.38
N SER A 197 11.92 9.77 -6.68
CA SER A 197 10.60 9.90 -6.06
C SER A 197 9.90 8.54 -5.99
N LEU A 198 9.47 8.17 -4.81
CA LEU A 198 8.63 6.99 -4.56
C LEU A 198 7.13 7.34 -4.57
N GLY A 199 6.78 8.47 -5.21
CA GLY A 199 5.41 8.90 -5.35
C GLY A 199 4.87 9.70 -4.16
N TRP A 200 3.57 10.00 -4.21
CA TRP A 200 2.93 10.83 -3.19
C TRP A 200 2.90 10.16 -1.81
N LEU A 201 2.76 8.82 -1.77
CA LEU A 201 2.74 8.07 -0.52
C LEU A 201 4.09 8.21 0.21
N GLY A 202 5.21 7.94 -0.48
CA GLY A 202 6.55 8.16 0.06
C GLY A 202 6.75 9.61 0.48
N TYR A 203 6.30 10.56 -0.34
CA TYR A 203 6.36 11.97 0.01
C TYR A 203 5.57 12.30 1.28
N ALA A 204 4.37 11.75 1.47
CA ALA A 204 3.51 12.02 2.63
C ALA A 204 4.15 11.60 3.95
N ILE A 205 4.82 10.45 3.98
CA ILE A 205 5.35 9.82 5.20
C ILE A 205 6.88 9.69 5.19
N CYS A 206 7.57 10.52 4.40
CA CYS A 206 9.03 10.59 4.35
C CYS A 206 9.70 9.23 4.10
N ASP A 207 9.19 8.49 3.12
CA ASP A 207 9.67 7.19 2.69
C ASP A 207 9.68 6.12 3.80
N TYR A 208 8.89 6.32 4.87
CA TYR A 208 8.74 5.33 5.95
C TYR A 208 8.10 4.03 5.45
N HIS A 209 7.09 4.17 4.61
CA HIS A 209 6.51 3.11 3.80
C HIS A 209 6.38 3.59 2.35
N HIS A 210 6.46 2.68 1.43
CA HIS A 210 6.21 2.89 0.01
C HIS A 210 5.71 1.58 -0.61
N THR A 211 5.17 1.65 -1.82
CA THR A 211 4.84 0.42 -2.54
C THR A 211 6.10 -0.41 -2.78
N GLY A 212 5.99 -1.72 -2.61
CA GLY A 212 7.05 -2.66 -3.01
C GLY A 212 7.08 -2.91 -4.51
N GLY A 213 5.97 -2.62 -5.20
CA GLY A 213 5.82 -2.85 -6.63
C GLY A 213 4.35 -2.83 -7.05
N TRP A 214 4.11 -3.14 -8.30
CA TRP A 214 2.77 -3.30 -8.87
C TRP A 214 2.82 -4.24 -10.07
N ALA A 215 1.66 -4.74 -10.49
CA ALA A 215 1.49 -5.57 -11.67
C ALA A 215 0.76 -4.81 -12.80
N THR A 216 1.14 -5.11 -14.04
CA THR A 216 0.33 -4.85 -15.24
C THR A 216 0.00 -6.20 -15.89
N PRO A 217 -0.90 -6.25 -16.89
CA PRO A 217 -1.17 -7.50 -17.58
C PRO A 217 0.06 -8.14 -18.26
N GLU A 218 1.11 -7.35 -18.52
CA GLU A 218 2.29 -7.78 -19.27
C GLU A 218 3.50 -8.11 -18.39
N ARG A 219 3.62 -7.43 -17.21
CA ARG A 219 4.80 -7.56 -16.36
C ARG A 219 4.61 -7.02 -14.95
N LEU A 220 5.51 -7.41 -14.07
CA LEU A 220 5.67 -6.84 -12.73
C LEU A 220 6.65 -5.68 -12.73
N PHE A 221 6.46 -4.79 -11.78
CA PHE A 221 7.39 -3.73 -11.41
C PHE A 221 7.74 -3.88 -9.94
N ALA A 222 9.00 -4.08 -9.62
CA ALA A 222 9.48 -4.27 -8.26
C ALA A 222 10.46 -3.16 -7.85
N VAL A 223 10.21 -2.54 -6.70
CA VAL A 223 11.17 -1.62 -6.07
C VAL A 223 12.28 -2.45 -5.44
N ARG A 224 13.47 -2.45 -6.03
CA ARG A 224 14.61 -3.30 -5.64
C ARG A 224 14.90 -3.25 -4.14
N SER A 225 14.89 -2.07 -3.55
CA SER A 225 15.20 -1.88 -2.13
C SER A 225 14.11 -2.38 -1.17
N ALA A 226 12.91 -2.72 -1.67
CA ALA A 226 11.84 -3.27 -0.86
C ALA A 226 12.01 -4.76 -0.56
N TYR A 227 12.90 -5.46 -1.28
CA TYR A 227 13.02 -6.91 -1.22
C TYR A 227 14.44 -7.39 -0.96
N ASP A 228 14.56 -8.38 -0.08
CA ASP A 228 15.64 -9.36 -0.13
C ASP A 228 15.24 -10.44 -1.16
N LEU A 229 15.91 -10.47 -2.30
CA LEU A 229 15.55 -11.35 -3.43
C LEU A 229 15.72 -12.84 -3.11
N ASP A 230 16.48 -13.17 -2.07
CA ASP A 230 16.64 -14.55 -1.61
C ASP A 230 15.56 -14.98 -0.61
N SER A 231 14.80 -14.05 -0.07
CA SER A 231 13.75 -14.31 0.94
C SER A 231 12.53 -15.05 0.36
N GLU A 232 11.81 -15.76 1.22
CA GLU A 232 10.49 -16.30 0.88
C GLU A 232 9.48 -15.20 0.59
N SER A 233 9.58 -14.06 1.22
CA SER A 233 8.69 -12.92 0.95
C SER A 233 8.76 -12.51 -0.52
N PHE A 234 9.97 -12.42 -1.10
CA PHE A 234 10.10 -12.12 -2.52
C PHE A 234 9.66 -13.29 -3.41
N LYS A 235 10.15 -14.51 -3.12
CA LYS A 235 9.91 -15.68 -3.98
C LYS A 235 8.48 -16.20 -3.93
N VAL A 236 7.83 -16.11 -2.77
CA VAL A 236 6.51 -16.68 -2.51
C VAL A 236 5.44 -15.59 -2.50
N SER A 237 5.56 -14.59 -1.59
CA SER A 237 4.50 -13.60 -1.42
C SER A 237 4.50 -12.51 -2.49
N TYR A 238 5.56 -12.44 -3.32
CA TYR A 238 5.57 -11.57 -4.49
C TYR A 238 5.55 -12.37 -5.79
N LEU A 239 6.66 -13.06 -6.17
CA LEU A 239 6.76 -13.70 -7.48
C LEU A 239 5.72 -14.79 -7.71
N ALA A 240 5.49 -15.70 -6.74
CA ALA A 240 4.53 -16.79 -6.95
C ALA A 240 3.08 -16.29 -6.86
N HIS A 241 2.79 -15.33 -5.99
CA HIS A 241 1.50 -14.66 -5.91
C HIS A 241 1.12 -14.00 -7.25
N GLU A 242 1.99 -13.12 -7.75
CA GLU A 242 1.75 -12.40 -9.00
C GLU A 242 1.83 -13.33 -10.22
N GLY A 243 2.69 -14.34 -10.18
CA GLY A 243 2.73 -15.39 -11.21
C GLY A 243 1.40 -16.12 -11.32
N GLN A 244 0.71 -16.36 -10.19
CA GLN A 244 -0.63 -16.94 -10.23
C GLN A 244 -1.64 -16.01 -10.91
N HIS A 245 -1.57 -14.71 -10.69
CA HIS A 245 -2.43 -13.75 -11.41
C HIS A 245 -2.22 -13.84 -12.93
N PHE A 246 -0.97 -13.90 -13.42
CA PHE A 246 -0.72 -14.05 -14.86
C PHE A 246 -1.27 -15.36 -15.41
N ALA A 247 -1.12 -16.47 -14.69
CA ALA A 247 -1.69 -17.74 -15.09
C ALA A 247 -3.22 -17.67 -15.14
N ASP A 248 -3.84 -17.02 -14.16
CA ASP A 248 -5.30 -16.90 -14.05
C ASP A 248 -5.91 -15.94 -15.07
N TYR A 249 -5.25 -14.84 -15.41
CA TYR A 249 -5.71 -13.93 -16.49
C TYR A 249 -5.85 -14.67 -17.82
N ARG A 250 -4.95 -15.62 -18.10
CA ARG A 250 -5.03 -16.42 -19.32
C ARG A 250 -6.03 -17.57 -19.22
N ARG A 251 -6.09 -18.23 -18.05
CA ARG A 251 -6.97 -19.40 -17.84
C ARG A 251 -8.43 -19.01 -17.64
N PHE A 252 -8.68 -17.90 -16.96
CA PHE A 252 -9.99 -17.42 -16.56
C PHE A 252 -10.19 -15.94 -16.89
N PRO A 253 -10.26 -15.55 -18.19
CA PRO A 253 -10.45 -14.16 -18.57
C PRO A 253 -11.70 -13.56 -17.90
N GLY A 254 -11.53 -12.43 -17.20
CA GLY A 254 -12.62 -11.76 -16.50
C GLY A 254 -12.90 -12.29 -15.08
N LEU A 255 -12.03 -13.12 -14.52
CA LEU A 255 -12.11 -13.51 -13.11
C LEU A 255 -12.10 -12.27 -12.21
N ALA A 256 -13.01 -12.22 -11.24
CA ALA A 256 -13.14 -11.07 -10.35
C ALA A 256 -11.93 -10.96 -9.40
N GLN A 257 -11.52 -9.73 -9.06
CA GLN A 257 -10.37 -9.45 -8.20
C GLN A 257 -10.35 -10.27 -6.90
N PRO A 258 -11.44 -10.39 -6.12
CA PRO A 258 -11.40 -11.21 -4.90
C PRO A 258 -11.05 -12.68 -5.16
N ASP A 259 -11.48 -13.22 -6.28
CA ASP A 259 -11.20 -14.62 -6.64
C ASP A 259 -9.76 -14.78 -7.14
N LEU A 260 -9.21 -13.81 -7.85
CA LEU A 260 -7.77 -13.75 -8.21
C LEU A 260 -6.91 -13.75 -6.97
N GLU A 261 -7.22 -12.90 -6.00
CA GLU A 261 -6.49 -12.82 -4.73
C GLU A 261 -6.57 -14.12 -3.93
N TYR A 262 -7.75 -14.72 -3.84
CA TYR A 262 -7.93 -16.00 -3.15
C TYR A 262 -7.02 -17.09 -3.72
N ARG A 263 -6.95 -17.21 -5.04
CA ARG A 263 -6.12 -18.20 -5.73
C ARG A 263 -4.63 -17.92 -5.53
N ALA A 264 -4.21 -16.66 -5.64
CA ALA A 264 -2.84 -16.24 -5.41
C ALA A 264 -2.39 -16.52 -3.95
N LYS A 265 -3.24 -16.24 -2.97
CA LYS A 265 -2.97 -16.54 -1.56
C LYS A 265 -2.93 -18.05 -1.26
N LEU A 266 -3.71 -18.88 -1.95
CA LEU A 266 -3.56 -20.33 -1.87
C LEU A 266 -2.19 -20.79 -2.40
N VAL A 267 -1.67 -20.13 -3.46
CA VAL A 267 -0.31 -20.40 -3.95
C VAL A 267 0.73 -19.99 -2.92
N GLU A 268 0.57 -18.84 -2.26
CA GLU A 268 1.47 -18.46 -1.16
C GLU A 268 1.53 -19.55 -0.09
N ILE A 269 0.39 -19.97 0.45
CA ILE A 269 0.33 -21.06 1.45
C ILE A 269 0.92 -22.35 0.91
N SER A 270 0.70 -22.70 -0.36
CA SER A 270 1.22 -23.95 -0.95
C SER A 270 2.75 -23.99 -1.05
N LYS A 271 3.41 -22.84 -1.08
CA LYS A 271 4.85 -22.70 -1.33
C LYS A 271 5.64 -22.22 -0.12
N ALA A 272 5.01 -21.52 0.81
CA ALA A 272 5.66 -21.02 2.01
C ALA A 272 6.17 -22.16 2.90
N ARG A 273 7.33 -21.98 3.49
CA ARG A 273 7.98 -22.92 4.42
C ARG A 273 8.25 -22.22 5.75
N THR A 274 9.21 -21.33 5.78
CA THR A 274 9.62 -20.63 6.98
C THR A 274 8.66 -19.51 7.37
N SER A 275 8.05 -18.85 6.38
CA SER A 275 7.07 -17.77 6.56
C SER A 275 5.62 -18.24 6.71
N LEU A 276 5.32 -19.55 6.60
CA LEU A 276 3.95 -20.05 6.52
C LEU A 276 3.09 -19.63 7.72
N PHE A 277 3.62 -19.77 8.92
CA PHE A 277 2.85 -19.46 10.13
C PHE A 277 2.65 -17.95 10.32
N ASP A 278 3.59 -17.12 9.88
CA ASP A 278 3.45 -15.67 9.87
C ASP A 278 2.41 -15.22 8.85
N LEU A 279 2.37 -15.87 7.68
CA LEU A 279 1.31 -15.64 6.67
C LEU A 279 -0.08 -15.99 7.20
N LEU A 280 -0.22 -17.14 7.89
CA LEU A 280 -1.50 -17.51 8.51
C LEU A 280 -1.95 -16.48 9.55
N ASP A 281 -1.03 -15.98 10.39
CA ASP A 281 -1.35 -14.93 11.38
C ASP A 281 -1.78 -13.64 10.70
N ALA A 282 -1.07 -13.21 9.66
CA ALA A 282 -1.41 -12.02 8.90
C ALA A 282 -2.80 -12.16 8.23
N PHE A 283 -3.07 -13.29 7.58
CA PHE A 283 -4.38 -13.55 6.94
C PHE A 283 -5.55 -13.61 7.95
N ASP A 284 -5.31 -14.14 9.15
CA ASP A 284 -6.35 -14.17 10.20
C ASP A 284 -6.60 -12.78 10.79
N ALA A 285 -5.54 -11.98 10.96
CA ALA A 285 -5.62 -10.61 11.50
C ALA A 285 -6.28 -9.62 10.51
N ASP A 286 -5.94 -9.72 9.22
CA ASP A 286 -6.37 -8.75 8.19
C ASP A 286 -7.68 -9.17 7.50
N GLY A 287 -8.11 -10.41 7.67
CA GLY A 287 -9.25 -11.00 6.99
C GLY A 287 -10.58 -10.28 7.23
N ALA A 288 -11.30 -9.96 6.13
CA ALA A 288 -12.61 -9.31 6.14
C ALA A 288 -13.66 -10.04 5.29
N ASP A 289 -14.94 -9.76 5.52
CA ASP A 289 -16.05 -10.43 4.83
C ASP A 289 -16.49 -9.74 3.54
N SER A 290 -16.07 -8.49 3.30
CA SER A 290 -16.47 -7.70 2.14
C SER A 290 -15.64 -8.03 0.90
N ARG A 291 -16.30 -8.40 -0.19
CA ARG A 291 -15.66 -8.56 -1.51
C ARG A 291 -15.20 -7.25 -2.15
N GLU A 292 -15.61 -6.11 -1.60
CA GLU A 292 -15.13 -4.79 -2.03
C GLU A 292 -13.68 -4.53 -1.60
N THR A 293 -13.18 -5.31 -0.65
CA THR A 293 -11.78 -5.34 -0.22
C THR A 293 -11.14 -6.67 -0.60
N PRO A 294 -10.62 -6.84 -1.84
CA PRO A 294 -10.22 -8.13 -2.40
C PRO A 294 -9.21 -8.90 -1.54
N HIS A 295 -8.09 -8.27 -1.13
CA HIS A 295 -7.07 -8.92 -0.32
C HIS A 295 -7.60 -9.39 1.05
N PRO A 296 -8.21 -8.54 1.90
CA PRO A 296 -8.78 -8.98 3.18
C PRO A 296 -9.86 -10.05 3.03
N TRP A 297 -10.68 -9.97 1.98
CA TRP A 297 -11.66 -11.02 1.71
C TRP A 297 -10.97 -12.35 1.39
N ALA A 298 -9.96 -12.34 0.55
CA ALA A 298 -9.19 -13.54 0.20
C ALA A 298 -8.50 -14.15 1.41
N ASP A 299 -7.92 -13.33 2.29
CA ASP A 299 -7.31 -13.74 3.55
C ASP A 299 -8.31 -14.53 4.40
N ARG A 300 -9.51 -13.98 4.59
CA ARG A 300 -10.60 -14.63 5.31
C ARG A 300 -11.00 -15.96 4.66
N GLN A 301 -11.11 -16.01 3.32
CA GLN A 301 -11.52 -17.24 2.62
C GLN A 301 -10.44 -18.33 2.74
N VAL A 302 -9.16 -17.99 2.67
CA VAL A 302 -8.07 -18.96 2.84
C VAL A 302 -8.10 -19.58 4.23
N ILE A 303 -8.16 -18.77 5.29
CA ILE A 303 -8.27 -19.29 6.68
C ILE A 303 -9.51 -20.16 6.85
N LYS A 304 -10.66 -19.71 6.34
CA LYS A 304 -11.93 -20.45 6.42
C LYS A 304 -11.81 -21.79 5.72
N ASN A 305 -11.42 -21.81 4.45
CA ASN A 305 -11.45 -23.02 3.62
C ASN A 305 -10.38 -24.05 4.05
N LEU A 306 -9.18 -23.60 4.48
CA LEU A 306 -8.20 -24.48 5.11
C LEU A 306 -8.73 -25.09 6.40
N SER A 307 -9.42 -24.30 7.23
CA SER A 307 -10.02 -24.80 8.48
C SER A 307 -11.15 -25.80 8.21
N GLU A 308 -12.06 -25.53 7.27
CA GLU A 308 -13.12 -26.46 6.88
C GLU A 308 -12.55 -27.80 6.39
N LYS A 309 -11.45 -27.75 5.63
CA LYS A 309 -10.80 -28.94 5.09
C LYS A 309 -10.07 -29.76 6.16
N LEU A 310 -9.41 -29.12 7.10
CA LEU A 310 -8.50 -29.79 8.05
C LEU A 310 -9.10 -30.00 9.44
N LEU A 311 -9.96 -29.09 9.92
CA LEU A 311 -10.44 -29.07 11.32
C LEU A 311 -11.79 -29.76 11.55
N LYS A 312 -12.49 -30.19 10.50
CA LYS A 312 -13.76 -30.97 10.58
C LYS A 312 -14.80 -30.37 11.53
N GLY A 313 -15.04 -29.05 11.45
CA GLY A 313 -16.11 -28.36 12.19
C GLY A 313 -15.65 -27.53 13.40
N GLU A 314 -14.36 -27.41 13.68
CA GLU A 314 -13.84 -26.45 14.65
C GLU A 314 -13.92 -25.02 14.08
N LYS A 315 -13.91 -24.01 14.96
CA LYS A 315 -13.96 -22.61 14.53
C LYS A 315 -12.70 -22.23 13.74
N PRO A 316 -12.83 -21.62 12.55
CA PRO A 316 -11.69 -21.19 11.73
C PRO A 316 -10.79 -20.19 12.47
N SER A 317 -9.48 -20.48 12.51
CA SER A 317 -8.45 -19.52 12.97
C SER A 317 -7.04 -20.00 12.59
N ALA A 318 -6.10 -19.06 12.45
CA ALA A 318 -4.68 -19.36 12.25
C ALA A 318 -4.12 -20.23 13.39
N ALA A 319 -4.47 -19.93 14.64
CA ALA A 319 -4.00 -20.66 15.81
C ALA A 319 -4.34 -22.15 15.73
N MET A 320 -5.52 -22.52 15.22
CA MET A 320 -5.93 -23.92 15.05
C MET A 320 -5.20 -24.57 13.87
N LEU A 321 -4.99 -23.85 12.79
CA LEU A 321 -4.25 -24.35 11.62
C LEU A 321 -2.78 -24.62 11.93
N LYS A 322 -2.14 -23.87 12.82
CA LYS A 322 -0.75 -24.11 13.28
C LYS A 322 -0.52 -25.44 13.99
N ARG A 323 -1.58 -26.22 14.26
CA ARG A 323 -1.47 -27.59 14.78
C ARG A 323 -1.06 -28.61 13.70
N PHE A 324 -1.13 -28.23 12.43
CA PHE A 324 -0.74 -29.06 11.30
C PHE A 324 0.68 -28.76 10.86
N SER A 325 1.33 -29.74 10.23
CA SER A 325 2.67 -29.52 9.68
C SER A 325 2.62 -28.61 8.45
N VAL A 326 3.76 -28.03 8.10
CA VAL A 326 3.93 -27.22 6.89
C VAL A 326 3.46 -28.00 5.66
N GLU A 327 3.85 -29.26 5.54
CA GLU A 327 3.50 -30.13 4.40
C GLU A 327 1.99 -30.39 4.31
N GLN A 328 1.31 -30.56 5.44
CA GLN A 328 -0.14 -30.76 5.48
C GLN A 328 -0.88 -29.50 5.02
N LEU A 329 -0.45 -28.33 5.47
CA LEU A 329 -1.03 -27.05 5.06
C LEU A 329 -0.76 -26.74 3.58
N ASN A 330 0.46 -26.98 3.11
CA ASN A 330 0.81 -26.79 1.71
C ASN A 330 -0.06 -27.76 0.82
N ALA A 331 -0.18 -29.03 1.18
CA ALA A 331 -0.99 -29.99 0.43
C ALA A 331 -2.46 -29.58 0.40
N ALA A 332 -3.02 -29.17 1.53
CA ALA A 332 -4.41 -28.69 1.61
C ALA A 332 -4.65 -27.46 0.71
N ALA A 333 -3.72 -26.53 0.66
CA ALA A 333 -3.81 -25.36 -0.21
C ALA A 333 -3.76 -25.75 -1.70
N VAL A 334 -2.88 -26.68 -2.09
CA VAL A 334 -2.85 -27.21 -3.47
C VAL A 334 -4.18 -27.85 -3.86
N GLU A 335 -4.77 -28.66 -2.95
CA GLU A 335 -6.06 -29.30 -3.20
C GLU A 335 -7.19 -28.28 -3.35
N LEU A 336 -7.24 -27.25 -2.49
CA LEU A 336 -8.23 -26.16 -2.58
C LEU A 336 -8.11 -25.40 -3.90
N LEU A 337 -6.88 -25.09 -4.33
CA LEU A 337 -6.64 -24.45 -5.62
C LEU A 337 -7.14 -25.30 -6.78
N ALA A 338 -6.85 -26.60 -6.76
CA ALA A 338 -7.31 -27.53 -7.78
C ALA A 338 -8.84 -27.73 -7.76
N GLU A 339 -9.47 -27.69 -6.58
CA GLU A 339 -10.94 -27.73 -6.44
C GLU A 339 -11.57 -26.47 -7.04
N ASP A 340 -11.05 -25.30 -6.74
CA ASP A 340 -11.52 -24.02 -7.30
C ASP A 340 -11.36 -24.00 -8.83
N THR A 341 -10.24 -24.48 -9.36
CA THR A 341 -10.02 -24.62 -10.81
C THR A 341 -11.08 -25.52 -11.46
N ARG A 342 -11.39 -26.66 -10.85
CA ARG A 342 -12.44 -27.56 -11.39
C ARG A 342 -13.83 -26.93 -11.38
N GLN A 343 -14.15 -26.16 -10.35
CA GLN A 343 -15.44 -25.46 -10.25
C GLN A 343 -15.62 -24.38 -11.32
N ARG A 344 -14.51 -23.74 -11.73
CA ARG A 344 -14.49 -22.67 -12.76
C ARG A 344 -14.38 -23.20 -14.18
N ALA A 345 -13.93 -24.44 -14.36
CA ALA A 345 -13.83 -25.02 -15.70
C ALA A 345 -15.21 -25.04 -16.37
N PRO A 346 -15.33 -24.71 -17.68
CA PRO A 346 -16.58 -24.82 -18.39
C PRO A 346 -17.14 -26.24 -18.23
N LYS A 347 -18.38 -26.35 -17.74
CA LYS A 347 -19.06 -27.66 -17.71
C LYS A 347 -19.11 -28.18 -19.14
N ALA A 348 -18.48 -29.33 -19.40
CA ALA A 348 -18.55 -29.98 -20.70
C ALA A 348 -20.04 -30.11 -21.06
N THR A 349 -20.44 -29.44 -22.12
CA THR A 349 -21.79 -29.63 -22.69
C THR A 349 -21.86 -31.08 -23.13
N LYS A 350 -22.65 -31.89 -22.43
CA LYS A 350 -22.96 -33.23 -22.90
C LYS A 350 -23.72 -33.06 -24.23
N THR A 351 -23.01 -33.27 -25.33
CA THR A 351 -23.60 -33.50 -26.64
C THR A 351 -24.27 -34.85 -26.70
#